data_57b5efa3cc8cfeae847d5154f94dffd6
#
_entry.id   57b5efa3cc8cfeae847d5154f94dffd6
#
_cell.length_a   1.000
_cell.length_b   1.000
_cell.length_c   1.000
_cell.angle_alpha   90.00
_cell.angle_beta   90.00
_cell.angle_gamma   90.00
#
_symmetry.space_group_name_H-M   'P 1'
#
loop_
_entity.id
_entity.type
_entity.pdbx_description
1 polymer ?
#
loop_
_entity_poly.entity_id
_entity_poly.type
_entity_poly.pdbx_seq_one_letter_code
_entity_poly.pdbx_strand_id
1 'polypeptide(L)'
;MIDDDKAIMMLEKALEEAQKLLEHTDDFYPFALILHHDSTIKRLEQKCDDDIEESYLMLHDVLIDYVHDHPTTDIVVLVTQTTMPKVIVQEDGIRSSIRIHLEEQSQQTKAIASRYIYVPYQRVTSDIGTPTLHLLNPQAISFPSEFFPKKR
;
A
#
# COMPACT_ATOMS: atom_id res chain seq x y z
N MET A 1 7.81 -17.93 7.50
CA MET A 1 6.76 -18.77 7.64
C MET A 1 5.56 -18.07 8.19
N ILE A 2 5.35 -17.95 9.50
CA ILE A 2 4.19 -17.23 10.04
C ILE A 2 4.19 -15.77 9.55
N ASP A 3 5.36 -15.14 9.50
CA ASP A 3 5.49 -13.75 9.08
C ASP A 3 5.15 -13.55 7.61
N ASP A 4 5.55 -14.48 6.76
CA ASP A 4 5.24 -14.40 5.32
C ASP A 4 3.74 -14.54 5.08
N ASP A 5 3.06 -15.42 5.81
CA ASP A 5 1.63 -15.60 5.70
C ASP A 5 0.87 -14.34 6.11
N LYS A 6 1.33 -13.68 7.18
CA LYS A 6 0.74 -12.42 7.64
C LYS A 6 0.96 -11.32 6.61
N ALA A 7 2.15 -11.22 6.04
CA ALA A 7 2.45 -10.22 5.01
C ALA A 7 1.56 -10.42 3.78
N ILE A 8 1.43 -11.66 3.32
CA ILE A 8 0.57 -11.98 2.17
C ILE A 8 -0.88 -11.62 2.48
N MET A 9 -1.36 -11.98 3.65
CA MET A 9 -2.73 -11.64 4.07
C MET A 9 -2.95 -10.13 4.03
N MET A 10 -2.00 -9.35 4.54
CA MET A 10 -2.12 -7.89 4.56
C MET A 10 -2.09 -7.31 3.15
N LEU A 11 -1.25 -7.85 2.27
CA LEU A 11 -1.21 -7.45 0.86
C LEU A 11 -2.54 -7.71 0.17
N GLU A 12 -3.11 -8.90 0.37
CA GLU A 12 -4.39 -9.27 -0.22
C GLU A 12 -5.52 -8.37 0.25
N LYS A 13 -5.57 -8.07 1.55
CA LYS A 13 -6.59 -7.17 2.10
C LYS A 13 -6.45 -5.75 1.54
N ALA A 14 -5.23 -5.26 1.46
CA ALA A 14 -4.96 -3.92 0.94
C ALA A 14 -5.36 -3.82 -0.53
N LEU A 15 -4.98 -4.81 -1.33
CA LEU A 15 -5.30 -4.83 -2.76
C LEU A 15 -6.79 -4.95 -2.99
N GLU A 16 -7.48 -5.81 -2.23
CA GLU A 16 -8.92 -5.97 -2.32
C GLU A 16 -9.66 -4.67 -2.03
N GLU A 17 -9.25 -3.95 -0.99
CA GLU A 17 -9.90 -2.69 -0.65
C GLU A 17 -9.64 -1.63 -1.73
N ALA A 18 -8.40 -1.52 -2.22
CA ALA A 18 -8.07 -0.58 -3.28
C ALA A 18 -8.87 -0.88 -4.55
N GLN A 19 -9.00 -2.15 -4.90
CA GLN A 19 -9.76 -2.58 -6.05
C GLN A 19 -11.23 -2.16 -5.93
N LYS A 20 -11.83 -2.39 -4.77
CA LYS A 20 -13.22 -1.98 -4.52
C LYS A 20 -13.39 -0.47 -4.64
N LEU A 21 -12.46 0.30 -4.10
CA LEU A 21 -12.52 1.76 -4.19
C LEU A 21 -12.44 2.22 -5.65
N LEU A 22 -11.55 1.63 -6.44
CA LEU A 22 -11.39 2.00 -7.84
C LEU A 22 -12.53 1.52 -8.73
N GLU A 23 -13.28 0.52 -8.33
CA GLU A 23 -14.48 0.08 -9.05
C GLU A 23 -15.61 1.11 -8.92
N HIS A 24 -15.61 1.90 -7.85
CA HIS A 24 -16.68 2.88 -7.57
C HIS A 24 -16.25 4.32 -7.82
N THR A 25 -14.93 4.59 -7.85
CA THR A 25 -14.38 5.95 -8.03
C THR A 25 -13.20 5.90 -8.97
N ASP A 26 -12.87 7.06 -9.59
CA ASP A 26 -11.68 7.15 -10.44
C ASP A 26 -10.41 7.24 -9.61
N ASP A 27 -10.51 7.85 -8.43
CA ASP A 27 -9.40 8.06 -7.52
C ASP A 27 -9.80 7.67 -6.10
N PHE A 28 -8.83 7.27 -5.28
CA PHE A 28 -9.09 7.05 -3.86
C PHE A 28 -8.05 7.79 -3.03
N TYR A 29 -8.44 8.16 -1.80
CA TYR A 29 -7.50 8.72 -0.83
C TYR A 29 -6.61 7.63 -0.27
N PRO A 30 -5.33 7.93 0.00
CA PRO A 30 -4.45 6.96 0.64
C PRO A 30 -5.03 6.43 1.94
N PHE A 31 -4.83 5.16 2.19
CA PHE A 31 -5.25 4.54 3.44
C PHE A 31 -4.17 3.59 3.92
N ALA A 32 -4.19 3.26 5.20
CA ALA A 32 -3.24 2.33 5.79
C ALA A 32 -3.97 1.23 6.54
N LEU A 33 -3.38 0.05 6.53
CA LEU A 33 -3.81 -1.07 7.35
C LEU A 33 -2.65 -1.43 8.27
N ILE A 34 -2.95 -1.63 9.54
CA ILE A 34 -1.95 -1.91 10.57
C ILE A 34 -2.33 -3.20 11.27
N LEU A 35 -1.40 -4.16 11.26
CA LEU A 35 -1.58 -5.42 11.98
C LEU A 35 -0.80 -5.38 13.28
N HIS A 36 -1.49 -5.70 14.38
CA HIS A 36 -0.88 -5.79 15.70
C HIS A 36 -0.56 -7.24 16.07
N HIS A 37 0.26 -7.42 17.10
CA HIS A 37 0.69 -8.74 17.59
C HIS A 37 -0.50 -9.64 17.96
N ASP A 38 -1.60 -9.05 18.42
CA ASP A 38 -2.81 -9.81 18.80
C ASP A 38 -3.71 -10.11 17.61
N SER A 39 -3.23 -9.89 16.39
CA SER A 39 -3.95 -10.13 15.13
C SER A 39 -5.09 -9.15 14.84
N THR A 40 -5.21 -8.06 15.61
CA THR A 40 -6.16 -7.00 15.28
C THR A 40 -5.62 -6.15 14.14
N ILE A 41 -6.51 -5.70 13.26
CA ILE A 41 -6.19 -4.86 12.12
C ILE A 41 -6.88 -3.51 12.30
N LYS A 42 -6.12 -2.44 12.21
CA LYS A 42 -6.63 -1.08 12.28
C LYS A 42 -6.47 -0.40 10.92
N ARG A 43 -7.50 0.34 10.51
CA ARG A 43 -7.45 1.13 9.28
C ARG A 43 -7.31 2.60 9.63
N LEU A 44 -6.39 3.28 8.97
CA LEU A 44 -6.19 4.73 9.12
C LEU A 44 -6.34 5.42 7.78
N GLU A 45 -6.91 6.61 7.79
CA GLU A 45 -7.05 7.44 6.61
C GLU A 45 -7.01 8.90 7.05
N GLN A 46 -6.35 9.73 6.26
CA GLN A 46 -6.30 11.18 6.48
C GLN A 46 -6.78 11.86 5.21
N LYS A 47 -7.73 12.77 5.33
CA LYS A 47 -8.17 13.60 4.21
C LYS A 47 -7.79 15.04 4.50
N CYS A 48 -7.06 15.64 3.58
CA CYS A 48 -6.58 17.02 3.72
C CYS A 48 -7.10 17.84 2.54
N ASP A 49 -8.19 18.59 2.76
CA ASP A 49 -8.76 19.58 1.82
C ASP A 49 -8.87 19.09 0.35
N ASP A 50 -9.31 17.83 0.15
CA ASP A 50 -9.43 17.20 -1.16
C ASP A 50 -8.11 17.06 -1.93
N ASP A 51 -6.96 17.29 -1.26
CA ASP A 51 -5.63 17.12 -1.84
C ASP A 51 -5.09 15.72 -1.50
N ILE A 52 -5.03 14.86 -2.51
CA ILE A 52 -4.59 13.47 -2.33
C ILE A 52 -3.11 13.39 -1.94
N GLU A 53 -2.27 14.23 -2.56
CA GLU A 53 -0.84 14.22 -2.25
C GLU A 53 -0.57 14.69 -0.82
N GLU A 54 -1.22 15.76 -0.40
CA GLU A 54 -1.08 16.26 0.97
C GLU A 54 -1.63 15.26 1.98
N SER A 55 -2.75 14.59 1.64
CA SER A 55 -3.31 13.53 2.46
C SER A 55 -2.34 12.37 2.63
N TYR A 56 -1.60 12.02 1.57
CA TYR A 56 -0.55 10.99 1.62
C TYR A 56 0.56 11.39 2.60
N LEU A 57 1.07 12.60 2.48
CA LEU A 57 2.16 13.08 3.33
C LEU A 57 1.74 13.10 4.80
N MET A 58 0.53 13.56 5.07
CA MET A 58 -0.01 13.60 6.43
C MET A 58 -0.18 12.19 7.00
N LEU A 59 -0.71 11.27 6.22
CA LEU A 59 -0.89 9.88 6.66
C LEU A 59 0.47 9.21 6.91
N HIS A 60 1.45 9.49 6.07
CA HIS A 60 2.81 8.97 6.25
C HIS A 60 3.39 9.39 7.60
N ASP A 61 3.24 10.68 7.95
CA ASP A 61 3.71 11.21 9.24
C ASP A 61 2.95 10.57 10.40
N VAL A 62 1.63 10.42 10.26
CA VAL A 62 0.80 9.78 11.29
C VAL A 62 1.24 8.34 11.53
N LEU A 63 1.62 7.62 10.47
CA LEU A 63 2.08 6.23 10.59
C LEU A 63 3.41 6.13 11.33
N ILE A 64 4.34 7.05 11.07
CA ILE A 64 5.61 7.08 11.80
C ILE A 64 5.36 7.25 13.29
N ASP A 65 4.52 8.21 13.67
CA ASP A 65 4.16 8.44 15.07
C ASP A 65 3.41 7.25 15.67
N TYR A 66 2.49 6.67 14.91
CA TYR A 66 1.72 5.53 15.37
C TYR A 66 2.60 4.34 15.72
N VAL A 67 3.53 3.99 14.84
CA VAL A 67 4.45 2.87 15.06
C VAL A 67 5.33 3.13 16.27
N HIS A 68 5.79 4.36 16.44
CA HIS A 68 6.59 4.76 17.60
C HIS A 68 5.81 4.58 18.90
N ASP A 69 4.53 4.98 18.91
CA ASP A 69 3.69 4.94 20.11
C ASP A 69 3.08 3.56 20.37
N HIS A 70 3.12 2.66 19.40
CA HIS A 70 2.50 1.33 19.50
C HIS A 70 3.52 0.24 19.19
N PRO A 71 4.37 -0.15 20.17
CA PRO A 71 5.40 -1.18 19.94
C PRO A 71 4.85 -2.55 19.54
N THR A 72 3.56 -2.78 19.72
CA THR A 72 2.91 -4.04 19.34
C THR A 72 2.54 -4.11 17.86
N THR A 73 2.95 -3.13 17.07
CA THR A 73 2.71 -3.12 15.62
C THR A 73 3.61 -4.13 14.93
N ASP A 74 3.01 -5.06 14.18
CA ASP A 74 3.74 -6.08 13.41
C ASP A 74 4.00 -5.64 11.98
N ILE A 75 2.95 -5.17 11.29
CA ILE A 75 3.00 -4.86 9.86
C ILE A 75 2.24 -3.58 9.61
N VAL A 76 2.81 -2.71 8.78
CA VAL A 76 2.16 -1.50 8.28
C VAL A 76 2.10 -1.60 6.76
N VAL A 77 0.91 -1.33 6.22
CA VAL A 77 0.69 -1.27 4.78
C VAL A 77 0.09 0.09 4.45
N LEU A 78 0.77 0.87 3.64
CA LEU A 78 0.27 2.17 3.15
C LEU A 78 -0.06 2.04 1.68
N VAL A 79 -1.31 2.29 1.32
CA VAL A 79 -1.83 2.07 -0.02
C VAL A 79 -2.17 3.40 -0.66
N THR A 80 -1.68 3.60 -1.87
CA THR A 80 -1.96 4.81 -2.63
C THR A 80 -2.09 4.51 -4.12
N GLN A 81 -2.78 5.39 -4.81
CA GLN A 81 -2.88 5.36 -6.26
C GLN A 81 -1.73 6.20 -6.82
N THR A 82 -1.02 5.67 -7.82
CA THR A 82 0.14 6.37 -8.36
C THR A 82 0.36 5.99 -9.82
N THR A 83 1.37 6.59 -10.43
CA THR A 83 1.84 6.18 -11.75
C THR A 83 3.00 5.21 -11.57
N MET A 84 3.20 4.35 -12.56
CA MET A 84 4.33 3.42 -12.54
C MET A 84 5.65 4.18 -12.60
N PRO A 85 6.65 3.80 -11.77
CA PRO A 85 7.97 4.41 -11.86
C PRO A 85 8.63 4.16 -13.22
N LYS A 86 9.39 5.15 -13.69
CA LYS A 86 10.08 5.04 -14.98
C LYS A 86 11.10 3.91 -15.04
N VAL A 87 11.63 3.50 -13.89
CA VAL A 87 12.62 2.41 -13.82
C VAL A 87 12.00 1.04 -14.07
N ILE A 88 10.66 0.94 -14.02
CA ILE A 88 9.94 -0.29 -14.28
C ILE A 88 9.40 -0.23 -15.72
N VAL A 89 9.85 -1.16 -16.55
CA VAL A 89 9.43 -1.20 -17.95
C VAL A 89 7.97 -1.63 -18.06
N GLN A 90 7.18 -0.84 -18.83
CA GLN A 90 5.79 -1.14 -19.11
C GLN A 90 5.64 -1.49 -20.58
N GLU A 91 5.36 -2.76 -20.87
CA GLU A 91 5.20 -3.22 -22.25
C GLU A 91 3.97 -2.63 -22.91
N ASP A 92 2.91 -2.42 -22.14
CA ASP A 92 1.62 -1.99 -22.66
C ASP A 92 1.38 -0.49 -22.54
N GLY A 93 2.37 0.26 -22.04
CA GLY A 93 2.22 1.68 -21.81
C GLY A 93 1.26 2.04 -20.68
N ILE A 94 0.87 1.08 -19.86
CA ILE A 94 -0.05 1.28 -18.73
C ILE A 94 0.71 1.95 -17.60
N ARG A 95 0.23 3.11 -17.18
CA ARG A 95 0.93 3.93 -16.17
C ARG A 95 0.23 3.96 -14.82
N SER A 96 -1.09 3.76 -14.79
CA SER A 96 -1.84 3.79 -13.52
C SER A 96 -1.55 2.54 -12.70
N SER A 97 -1.31 2.71 -11.41
CA SER A 97 -1.04 1.58 -10.53
C SER A 97 -1.52 1.84 -9.12
N ILE A 98 -1.73 0.75 -8.40
CA ILE A 98 -1.92 0.75 -6.96
C ILE A 98 -0.54 0.48 -6.36
N ARG A 99 -0.06 1.38 -5.49
CA ARG A 99 1.20 1.17 -4.79
C ARG A 99 0.91 0.72 -3.37
N ILE A 100 1.46 -0.42 -2.99
CA ILE A 100 1.35 -0.96 -1.66
C ILE A 100 2.74 -0.91 -1.01
N HIS A 101 2.87 -0.05 -0.01
CA HIS A 101 4.10 0.09 0.77
C HIS A 101 3.98 -0.77 2.02
N LEU A 102 4.69 -1.88 2.05
CA LEU A 102 4.63 -2.85 3.14
C LEU A 102 5.91 -2.82 3.95
N GLU A 103 5.77 -2.72 5.27
CA GLU A 103 6.88 -2.86 6.22
C GLU A 103 6.51 -3.79 7.35
N GLU A 104 7.44 -4.65 7.74
CA GLU A 104 7.28 -5.57 8.85
C GLU A 104 8.30 -5.28 9.94
N GLN A 105 7.85 -5.29 11.18
CA GLN A 105 8.75 -5.09 12.32
C GLN A 105 9.89 -6.12 12.33
N SER A 106 9.60 -7.36 11.97
CA SER A 106 10.60 -8.43 11.92
C SER A 106 11.74 -8.16 10.92
N GLN A 107 11.53 -7.25 9.96
CA GLN A 107 12.50 -6.93 8.91
C GLN A 107 13.22 -5.60 9.15
N GLN A 108 12.92 -4.91 10.25
CA GLN A 108 13.40 -3.54 10.48
C GLN A 108 14.93 -3.40 10.54
N THR A 109 15.65 -4.48 10.84
CA THR A 109 17.10 -4.47 10.91
C THR A 109 17.78 -4.62 9.55
N LYS A 110 17.03 -4.97 8.52
CA LYS A 110 17.58 -5.16 7.18
C LYS A 110 17.73 -3.83 6.45
N ALA A 111 18.73 -3.74 5.57
CA ALA A 111 18.97 -2.54 4.78
C ALA A 111 17.81 -2.24 3.80
N ILE A 112 17.07 -3.27 3.39
CA ILE A 112 15.96 -3.16 2.45
C ILE A 112 14.68 -3.70 3.10
N ALA A 113 14.30 -3.08 4.21
CA ALA A 113 13.15 -3.52 5.02
C ALA A 113 11.79 -3.09 4.46
N SER A 114 11.76 -2.10 3.58
CA SER A 114 10.54 -1.57 2.99
C SER A 114 10.34 -2.13 1.59
N ARG A 115 9.12 -2.57 1.28
CA ARG A 115 8.77 -3.09 -0.05
C ARG A 115 7.67 -2.24 -0.65
N TYR A 116 7.94 -1.68 -1.84
CA TYR A 116 6.97 -0.94 -2.63
C TYR A 116 6.50 -1.86 -3.74
N ILE A 117 5.25 -2.26 -3.67
CA ILE A 117 4.65 -3.17 -4.66
C ILE A 117 3.71 -2.37 -5.53
N TYR A 118 4.01 -2.33 -6.82
CA TYR A 118 3.21 -1.60 -7.80
C TYR A 118 2.37 -2.59 -8.57
N VAL A 119 1.04 -2.44 -8.49
CA VAL A 119 0.11 -3.29 -9.23
C VAL A 119 -0.52 -2.44 -10.32
N PRO A 120 -0.05 -2.56 -11.57
CA PRO A 120 -0.66 -1.82 -12.67
C PRO A 120 -2.09 -2.27 -12.87
N TYR A 121 -2.96 -1.36 -13.29
CA TYR A 121 -4.33 -1.71 -13.56
C TYR A 121 -4.86 -0.98 -14.78
N GLN A 122 -5.92 -1.53 -15.34
CA GLN A 122 -6.60 -0.99 -16.50
C GLN A 122 -8.10 -1.07 -16.28
N ARG A 123 -8.81 0.01 -16.61
CA ARG A 123 -10.27 0.00 -16.57
C ARG A 123 -10.78 -0.50 -17.91
N VAL A 124 -11.67 -1.46 -17.86
CA VAL A 124 -12.32 -2.02 -19.05
C VAL A 124 -13.82 -1.90 -18.87
N THR A 125 -14.48 -1.29 -19.86
CA THR A 125 -15.93 -1.17 -19.84
C THR A 125 -16.50 -2.36 -20.61
N SER A 126 -17.39 -3.12 -19.96
CA SER A 126 -18.06 -4.25 -20.61
C SER A 126 -19.15 -3.75 -21.57
N ASP A 127 -19.66 -4.65 -22.42
CA ASP A 127 -20.73 -4.34 -23.36
C ASP A 127 -21.99 -3.83 -22.68
N ILE A 128 -22.20 -4.19 -21.43
CA ILE A 128 -23.34 -3.71 -20.65
C ILE A 128 -23.03 -2.40 -19.91
N GLY A 129 -21.86 -1.80 -20.13
CA GLY A 129 -21.50 -0.52 -19.56
C GLY A 129 -20.95 -0.56 -18.13
N THR A 130 -20.81 -1.74 -17.55
CA THR A 130 -20.26 -1.88 -16.19
C THR A 130 -18.73 -1.84 -16.24
N PRO A 131 -18.07 -0.85 -15.58
CA PRO A 131 -16.61 -0.82 -15.55
C PRO A 131 -16.05 -1.97 -14.73
N THR A 132 -15.01 -2.60 -15.26
CA THR A 132 -14.28 -3.67 -14.59
C THR A 132 -12.83 -3.28 -14.47
N LEU A 133 -12.21 -3.58 -13.35
CA LEU A 133 -10.81 -3.30 -13.12
C LEU A 133 -9.99 -4.56 -13.39
N HIS A 134 -9.04 -4.45 -14.32
CA HIS A 134 -8.12 -5.54 -14.60
C HIS A 134 -6.78 -5.24 -13.94
N LEU A 135 -6.36 -6.10 -13.03
CA LEU A 135 -5.06 -6.00 -12.38
C LEU A 135 -4.03 -6.74 -13.21
N LEU A 136 -2.85 -6.13 -13.37
CA LEU A 136 -1.76 -6.70 -14.13
C LEU A 136 -0.67 -7.21 -13.19
N ASN A 137 0.41 -7.76 -13.74
CA ASN A 137 1.47 -8.35 -12.94
C ASN A 137 2.14 -7.33 -12.02
N PRO A 138 2.21 -7.60 -10.71
CA PRO A 138 2.85 -6.67 -9.78
C PRO A 138 4.36 -6.62 -9.97
N GLN A 139 4.93 -5.44 -9.67
CA GLN A 139 6.36 -5.20 -9.67
C GLN A 139 6.76 -4.68 -8.29
N ALA A 140 7.85 -5.19 -7.74
CA ALA A 140 8.28 -4.80 -6.40
C ALA A 140 9.66 -4.14 -6.44
N ILE A 141 9.82 -3.09 -5.63
CA ILE A 141 11.10 -2.41 -5.40
C ILE A 141 11.31 -2.33 -3.89
N SER A 142 12.53 -2.62 -3.44
CA SER A 142 12.86 -2.60 -2.02
C SER A 142 13.64 -1.35 -1.65
N PHE A 143 13.35 -0.82 -0.47
CA PHE A 143 13.95 0.39 0.08
C PHE A 143 14.26 0.22 1.56
N PRO A 144 15.03 1.13 2.17
CA PRO A 144 15.18 1.16 3.63
C PRO A 144 13.85 1.43 4.34
N SER A 145 13.77 1.00 5.60
CA SER A 145 12.58 1.19 6.42
C SER A 145 12.22 2.67 6.59
N GLU A 146 10.92 2.98 6.54
CA GLU A 146 10.41 4.34 6.76
C GLU A 146 9.60 4.45 8.04
N PHE A 147 8.87 3.40 8.42
CA PHE A 147 7.98 3.43 9.59
C PHE A 147 8.61 2.80 10.82
N PHE A 148 9.28 1.65 10.66
CA PHE A 148 9.93 0.99 11.78
C PHE A 148 11.36 1.51 11.93
N PRO A 149 11.70 2.03 13.12
CA PRO A 149 13.04 2.55 13.32
C PRO A 149 14.08 1.44 13.24
N LYS A 150 15.24 1.77 12.66
CA LYS A 150 16.35 0.83 12.63
C LYS A 150 16.88 0.59 14.03
N LYS A 151 17.07 -0.68 14.38
CA LYS A 151 17.80 -1.02 15.61
C LYS A 151 19.29 -0.74 15.39
N ARG A 152 19.86 -0.06 16.33
CA ARG A 152 21.29 0.20 16.33
C ARG A 152 22.04 -0.97 16.94
#